data_50384b86454e61495a339f949a149fd9
#
_entry.id   50384b86454e61495a339f949a149fd9
#
_cell.length_a   1.000
_cell.length_b   1.000
_cell.length_c   1.000
_cell.angle_alpha   90.00
_cell.angle_beta   90.00
_cell.angle_gamma   90.00
#
_symmetry.space_group_name_H-M   'P 1'
#
loop_
_entity.id
_entity.type
_entity.pdbx_description
1 polymer ?
#
loop_
_entity_poly.entity_id
_entity_poly.type
_entity_poly.pdbx_seq_one_letter_code
_entity_poly.pdbx_strand_id
1 'polypeptide(L)'
;EDGSIKFNGSGIGEAQNSDGGDLIFAHKFKNFELELEWKISKGGNSGIFYLGQEVTSKDKDGNDRLEMLFMSAPEYQILDNAVHPDAQLGKSNNRQSASLYDLIPAIPQNAKPAGEWNKAKIMVYKGTVAHGQNDENVLEYHLWTREWTDLLQSSKFSEQERPLAFQLLNNCGGDNREGFIGFQDHGDDVWYRNIRIKILD
;
A
#
# COMPACT_ATOMS: atom_id res chain seq x y z
N GLU A 1 -10.72 -20.05 9.93
CA GLU A 1 -11.63 -21.19 9.67
C GLU A 1 -12.15 -21.23 8.22
N ASP A 2 -12.15 -20.07 7.51
CA ASP A 2 -12.59 -19.95 6.11
C ASP A 2 -11.43 -19.78 5.11
N GLY A 3 -10.19 -19.98 5.56
CA GLY A 3 -8.99 -19.84 4.74
C GLY A 3 -8.55 -18.38 4.52
N SER A 4 -9.11 -17.43 5.27
CA SER A 4 -8.67 -16.04 5.24
C SER A 4 -7.65 -15.72 6.34
N ILE A 5 -6.76 -14.76 6.05
CA ILE A 5 -5.96 -14.06 7.05
C ILE A 5 -6.82 -12.92 7.57
N LYS A 6 -6.90 -12.73 8.87
CA LYS A 6 -7.62 -11.63 9.50
C LYS A 6 -6.70 -10.82 10.38
N PHE A 7 -6.65 -9.50 10.17
CA PHE A 7 -6.20 -8.57 11.19
C PHE A 7 -7.38 -8.26 12.12
N ASN A 8 -7.13 -8.36 13.42
CA ASN A 8 -8.13 -8.02 14.42
C ASN A 8 -7.96 -6.57 14.81
N GLY A 9 -8.96 -5.76 14.48
CA GLY A 9 -8.95 -4.34 14.81
C GLY A 9 -8.84 -4.11 16.31
N SER A 10 -7.86 -3.30 16.71
CA SER A 10 -7.70 -2.85 18.09
C SER A 10 -8.39 -1.51 18.34
N GLY A 11 -8.82 -0.82 17.26
CA GLY A 11 -9.32 0.56 17.31
C GLY A 11 -8.22 1.58 17.60
N ILE A 12 -6.96 1.14 17.66
CA ILE A 12 -5.78 1.99 17.80
C ILE A 12 -5.11 2.04 16.43
N GLY A 13 -4.97 3.22 15.87
CA GLY A 13 -4.39 3.41 14.55
C GLY A 13 -2.95 2.88 14.43
N GLU A 14 -2.47 2.89 13.21
CA GLU A 14 -1.18 2.39 12.76
C GLU A 14 -0.02 2.68 13.73
N ALA A 15 0.87 1.71 13.89
CA ALA A 15 2.11 1.80 14.65
C ALA A 15 2.00 2.10 16.17
N GLN A 16 0.81 2.18 16.69
CA GLN A 16 0.61 2.49 18.11
C GLN A 16 0.27 1.24 18.94
N ASN A 17 0.15 0.12 18.29
CA ASN A 17 -0.15 -1.14 18.95
C ASN A 17 1.16 -1.89 19.21
N SER A 18 1.52 -2.09 20.47
CA SER A 18 2.71 -2.87 20.85
C SER A 18 2.65 -4.34 20.42
N ASP A 19 1.46 -4.82 20.06
CA ASP A 19 1.17 -6.22 19.75
C ASP A 19 0.79 -6.45 18.27
N GLY A 20 0.80 -5.39 17.42
CA GLY A 20 0.46 -5.43 16.01
C GLY A 20 1.60 -4.94 15.10
N GLY A 21 1.35 -4.99 13.81
CA GLY A 21 2.27 -4.51 12.79
C GLY A 21 1.95 -5.10 11.43
N ASP A 22 2.55 -4.54 10.39
CA ASP A 22 2.37 -5.01 9.04
C ASP A 22 2.77 -6.48 8.88
N LEU A 23 1.96 -7.25 8.18
CA LEU A 23 2.30 -8.62 7.80
C LEU A 23 3.14 -8.60 6.52
N ILE A 24 4.42 -8.89 6.64
CA ILE A 24 5.36 -8.85 5.51
C ILE A 24 5.64 -10.27 5.02
N PHE A 25 5.53 -10.47 3.71
CA PHE A 25 5.93 -11.71 3.08
C PHE A 25 7.46 -11.79 3.01
N ALA A 26 8.07 -12.82 3.61
CA ALA A 26 9.53 -12.94 3.79
C ALA A 26 10.28 -13.30 2.49
N HIS A 27 9.91 -12.66 1.37
CA HIS A 27 10.54 -12.80 0.07
C HIS A 27 10.43 -11.48 -0.70
N LYS A 28 11.48 -11.11 -1.43
CA LYS A 28 11.49 -9.92 -2.29
C LYS A 28 11.06 -10.28 -3.69
N PHE A 29 10.24 -9.43 -4.29
CA PHE A 29 9.72 -9.56 -5.64
C PHE A 29 10.18 -8.39 -6.50
N LYS A 30 10.49 -8.67 -7.76
CA LYS A 30 10.91 -7.67 -8.75
C LYS A 30 9.83 -7.41 -9.79
N ASN A 31 9.52 -8.44 -10.57
CA ASN A 31 8.45 -8.43 -11.57
C ASN A 31 7.42 -9.47 -11.17
N PHE A 32 6.19 -9.05 -10.94
CA PHE A 32 5.17 -9.96 -10.45
C PHE A 32 3.75 -9.46 -10.77
N GLU A 33 2.83 -10.37 -10.68
CA GLU A 33 1.41 -10.11 -10.60
C GLU A 33 0.89 -10.70 -9.30
N LEU A 34 0.37 -9.85 -8.42
CA LEU A 34 -0.31 -10.22 -7.19
C LEU A 34 -1.81 -10.13 -7.41
N GLU A 35 -2.52 -11.19 -7.10
CA GLU A 35 -3.99 -11.23 -7.04
C GLU A 35 -4.43 -11.70 -5.66
N LEU A 36 -5.45 -11.06 -5.12
CA LEU A 36 -6.07 -11.46 -3.87
C LEU A 36 -7.51 -10.93 -3.77
N GLU A 37 -8.21 -11.40 -2.76
CA GLU A 37 -9.48 -10.81 -2.33
C GLU A 37 -9.31 -10.21 -0.95
N TRP A 38 -9.92 -9.04 -0.75
CA TRP A 38 -9.96 -8.35 0.53
C TRP A 38 -11.38 -7.96 0.94
N LYS A 39 -11.59 -7.85 2.22
CA LYS A 39 -12.83 -7.37 2.83
C LYS A 39 -12.47 -6.54 4.04
N ILE A 40 -13.14 -5.40 4.24
CA ILE A 40 -12.86 -4.49 5.35
C ILE A 40 -14.11 -4.22 6.17
N SER A 41 -13.93 -3.94 7.45
CA SER A 41 -15.00 -3.49 8.35
C SER A 41 -15.50 -2.09 7.99
N LYS A 42 -16.67 -1.73 8.50
CA LYS A 42 -17.21 -0.38 8.37
C LYS A 42 -16.26 0.66 8.96
N GLY A 43 -15.92 1.67 8.17
CA GLY A 43 -14.98 2.71 8.54
C GLY A 43 -13.52 2.25 8.63
N GLY A 44 -13.21 1.05 8.11
CA GLY A 44 -11.87 0.50 8.20
C GLY A 44 -10.89 1.05 7.16
N ASN A 45 -9.62 0.93 7.49
CA ASN A 45 -8.46 1.31 6.70
C ASN A 45 -7.39 0.20 6.73
N SER A 46 -6.76 -0.05 5.61
CA SER A 46 -5.63 -0.95 5.43
C SER A 46 -4.96 -0.64 4.09
N GLY A 47 -3.91 -1.38 3.72
CA GLY A 47 -3.21 -1.20 2.46
C GLY A 47 -2.42 -2.45 2.06
N ILE A 48 -2.07 -2.53 0.77
CA ILE A 48 -1.13 -3.51 0.26
C ILE A 48 0.11 -2.76 -0.19
N PHE A 49 1.20 -2.98 0.51
CA PHE A 49 2.52 -2.45 0.16
C PHE A 49 3.24 -3.37 -0.81
N TYR A 50 4.02 -2.81 -1.71
CA TYR A 50 4.87 -3.56 -2.64
C TYR A 50 6.18 -2.84 -2.91
N LEU A 51 7.20 -3.59 -3.31
CA LEU A 51 8.58 -3.11 -3.46
C LEU A 51 9.16 -2.44 -2.20
N GLY A 52 8.62 -2.78 -1.04
CA GLY A 52 9.06 -2.23 0.24
C GLY A 52 10.46 -2.66 0.63
N GLN A 53 11.14 -1.83 1.41
CA GLN A 53 12.49 -2.06 1.90
C GLN A 53 12.50 -2.06 3.42
N GLU A 54 13.30 -2.94 4.03
CA GLU A 54 13.66 -2.81 5.44
C GLU A 54 14.71 -1.70 5.57
N VAL A 55 14.35 -0.65 6.25
CA VAL A 55 15.19 0.53 6.43
C VAL A 55 15.32 0.83 7.91
N THR A 56 16.56 0.98 8.37
CA THR A 56 16.85 1.43 9.74
C THR A 56 17.27 2.89 9.71
N SER A 57 16.67 3.69 10.56
CA SER A 57 17.06 5.07 10.81
C SER A 57 17.45 5.28 12.29
N LYS A 58 17.93 6.46 12.62
CA LYS A 58 18.15 6.84 14.01
C LYS A 58 16.94 7.59 14.54
N ASP A 59 16.48 7.20 15.73
CA ASP A 59 15.49 7.97 16.47
C ASP A 59 16.12 9.24 17.08
N LYS A 60 15.31 10.07 17.75
CA LYS A 60 15.74 11.30 18.40
C LYS A 60 16.79 11.09 19.51
N ASP A 61 16.90 9.89 20.05
CA ASP A 61 17.82 9.51 21.10
C ASP A 61 19.09 8.82 20.54
N GLY A 62 19.17 8.68 19.20
CA GLY A 62 20.28 8.07 18.48
C GLY A 62 20.24 6.54 18.41
N ASN A 63 19.16 5.89 18.86
CA ASN A 63 18.99 4.45 18.76
C ASN A 63 18.55 4.04 17.36
N ASP A 64 18.90 2.83 16.95
CA ASP A 64 18.40 2.26 15.71
C ASP A 64 16.90 1.96 15.82
N ARG A 65 16.13 2.43 14.82
CA ARG A 65 14.71 2.18 14.67
C ARG A 65 14.43 1.63 13.29
N LEU A 66 13.71 0.52 13.22
CA LEU A 66 13.17 0.04 11.95
C LEU A 66 12.05 0.98 11.50
N GLU A 67 12.16 1.47 10.27
CA GLU A 67 11.14 2.32 9.66
C GLU A 67 9.94 1.49 9.23
N MET A 68 8.77 2.13 9.23
CA MET A 68 7.53 1.52 8.77
C MET A 68 7.56 1.32 7.27
N LEU A 69 6.91 0.27 6.79
CA LEU A 69 6.98 -0.14 5.39
C LEU A 69 6.46 0.95 4.43
N PHE A 70 5.46 1.74 4.82
CA PHE A 70 4.93 2.84 4.02
C PHE A 70 5.96 3.93 3.66
N MET A 71 7.06 4.00 4.42
CA MET A 71 8.15 4.96 4.14
C MET A 71 8.89 4.62 2.84
N SER A 72 8.88 3.36 2.43
CA SER A 72 9.68 2.86 1.30
C SER A 72 8.86 2.17 0.21
N ALA A 73 7.59 1.91 0.46
CA ALA A 73 6.72 1.12 -0.41
C ALA A 73 5.58 1.94 -0.99
N PRO A 74 5.34 1.88 -2.31
CA PRO A 74 4.05 2.28 -2.87
C PRO A 74 2.92 1.46 -2.26
N GLU A 75 1.75 2.07 -2.12
CA GLU A 75 0.60 1.48 -1.44
C GLU A 75 -0.64 1.42 -2.34
N TYR A 76 -1.18 0.21 -2.50
CA TYR A 76 -2.55 0.00 -2.98
C TYR A 76 -3.50 0.18 -1.80
N GLN A 77 -4.28 1.25 -1.80
CA GLN A 77 -5.17 1.59 -0.69
C GLN A 77 -6.33 0.59 -0.54
N ILE A 78 -6.65 0.24 0.71
CA ILE A 78 -7.85 -0.50 1.09
C ILE A 78 -8.62 0.32 2.10
N LEU A 79 -9.83 0.78 1.73
CA LEU A 79 -10.58 1.74 2.53
C LEU A 79 -12.09 1.51 2.41
N ASP A 80 -12.82 1.74 3.49
CA ASP A 80 -14.26 1.99 3.38
C ASP A 80 -14.50 3.42 2.86
N ASN A 81 -14.63 3.55 1.54
CA ASN A 81 -14.77 4.84 0.89
C ASN A 81 -16.02 5.63 1.34
N ALA A 82 -17.03 4.96 1.89
CA ALA A 82 -18.30 5.59 2.24
C ALA A 82 -18.23 6.38 3.55
N VAL A 83 -17.45 5.91 4.52
CA VAL A 83 -17.47 6.49 5.88
C VAL A 83 -16.10 6.82 6.44
N HIS A 84 -15.01 6.24 5.95
CA HIS A 84 -13.68 6.56 6.48
C HIS A 84 -13.29 8.01 6.13
N PRO A 85 -12.83 8.83 7.09
CA PRO A 85 -12.52 10.25 6.86
C PRO A 85 -11.49 10.48 5.75
N ASP A 86 -10.50 9.59 5.64
CA ASP A 86 -9.41 9.72 4.66
C ASP A 86 -9.91 9.67 3.20
N ALA A 87 -11.07 9.04 2.94
CA ALA A 87 -11.68 9.02 1.61
C ALA A 87 -12.01 10.41 1.05
N GLN A 88 -12.17 11.41 1.92
CA GLN A 88 -12.47 12.80 1.59
C GLN A 88 -11.22 13.70 1.60
N LEU A 89 -10.09 13.14 1.99
CA LEU A 89 -8.80 13.85 2.03
C LEU A 89 -8.02 13.62 0.74
N GLY A 90 -6.89 14.32 0.63
CA GLY A 90 -6.04 14.24 -0.56
C GLY A 90 -6.57 15.06 -1.74
N LYS A 91 -6.22 14.63 -2.95
CA LYS A 91 -6.59 15.32 -4.21
C LYS A 91 -7.34 14.36 -5.12
N SER A 92 -8.50 14.80 -5.65
CA SER A 92 -9.25 14.00 -6.65
C SER A 92 -9.53 12.55 -6.20
N ASN A 93 -9.82 12.34 -4.91
CA ASN A 93 -10.11 11.01 -4.33
C ASN A 93 -8.91 10.03 -4.36
N ASN A 94 -7.68 10.52 -4.41
CA ASN A 94 -6.48 9.68 -4.49
C ASN A 94 -6.12 8.93 -3.18
N ARG A 95 -7.04 8.93 -2.20
CA ARG A 95 -6.96 8.13 -0.98
C ARG A 95 -8.09 7.11 -0.85
N GLN A 96 -8.89 6.94 -1.89
CA GLN A 96 -9.90 5.89 -1.94
C GLN A 96 -9.31 4.53 -2.32
N SER A 97 -10.07 3.44 -2.11
CA SER A 97 -9.64 2.08 -2.43
C SER A 97 -9.05 1.94 -3.83
N ALA A 98 -8.04 1.11 -3.97
CA ALA A 98 -7.26 0.83 -5.18
C ALA A 98 -6.44 2.00 -5.72
N SER A 99 -6.57 3.21 -5.16
CA SER A 99 -5.66 4.32 -5.50
C SER A 99 -4.22 3.94 -5.15
N LEU A 100 -3.27 4.51 -5.88
CA LEU A 100 -1.92 4.66 -5.37
C LEU A 100 -1.99 5.77 -4.32
N TYR A 101 -1.93 5.37 -3.05
CA TYR A 101 -2.29 6.20 -1.91
C TYR A 101 -1.62 7.58 -1.92
N ASP A 102 -2.44 8.63 -1.81
CA ASP A 102 -2.08 10.05 -1.84
C ASP A 102 -1.42 10.53 -3.16
N LEU A 103 -1.33 9.68 -4.17
CA LEU A 103 -0.64 9.96 -5.44
C LEU A 103 -1.60 9.93 -6.63
N ILE A 104 -2.14 8.76 -7.01
CA ILE A 104 -2.98 8.59 -8.18
C ILE A 104 -4.34 8.00 -7.80
N PRO A 105 -5.45 8.62 -8.16
CA PRO A 105 -6.79 8.07 -7.88
C PRO A 105 -7.09 6.84 -8.75
N ALA A 106 -7.82 5.88 -8.18
CA ALA A 106 -8.41 4.78 -8.94
C ALA A 106 -9.61 5.26 -9.75
N ILE A 107 -9.60 5.03 -11.07
CA ILE A 107 -10.67 5.39 -12.00
C ILE A 107 -10.90 4.23 -12.98
N PRO A 108 -12.13 3.62 -13.04
CA PRO A 108 -13.28 3.97 -12.20
C PRO A 108 -13.10 3.55 -10.74
N GLN A 109 -13.80 4.22 -9.83
CA GLN A 109 -13.92 3.76 -8.45
C GLN A 109 -15.06 2.75 -8.37
N ASN A 110 -14.73 1.46 -8.23
CA ASN A 110 -15.67 0.35 -8.25
C ASN A 110 -15.60 -0.55 -7.01
N ALA A 111 -15.06 -0.02 -5.88
CA ALA A 111 -15.04 -0.74 -4.62
C ALA A 111 -16.46 -1.08 -4.14
N LYS A 112 -16.66 -2.33 -3.72
CA LYS A 112 -17.89 -2.76 -3.07
C LYS A 112 -17.93 -2.24 -1.63
N PRO A 113 -19.13 -2.11 -1.04
CA PRO A 113 -19.28 -1.65 0.34
C PRO A 113 -18.49 -2.48 1.37
N ALA A 114 -18.21 -1.87 2.52
CA ALA A 114 -17.63 -2.56 3.67
C ALA A 114 -18.43 -3.83 4.01
N GLY A 115 -17.71 -4.90 4.35
CA GLY A 115 -18.28 -6.23 4.59
C GLY A 115 -18.39 -7.12 3.35
N GLU A 116 -18.20 -6.59 2.16
CA GLU A 116 -18.18 -7.35 0.91
C GLU A 116 -16.76 -7.65 0.44
N TRP A 117 -16.59 -8.79 -0.24
CA TRP A 117 -15.30 -9.16 -0.84
C TRP A 117 -15.06 -8.40 -2.14
N ASN A 118 -13.92 -7.73 -2.18
CA ASN A 118 -13.34 -7.07 -3.35
C ASN A 118 -12.15 -7.87 -3.86
N LYS A 119 -11.90 -7.79 -5.16
CA LYS A 119 -10.68 -8.33 -5.77
C LYS A 119 -9.66 -7.22 -5.96
N ALA A 120 -8.42 -7.47 -5.60
CA ALA A 120 -7.28 -6.60 -5.90
C ALA A 120 -6.32 -7.32 -6.85
N LYS A 121 -5.76 -6.55 -7.77
CA LYS A 121 -4.68 -6.97 -8.64
C LYS A 121 -3.60 -5.89 -8.67
N ILE A 122 -2.36 -6.29 -8.48
CA ILE A 122 -1.19 -5.41 -8.62
C ILE A 122 -0.22 -6.08 -9.58
N MET A 123 0.05 -5.46 -10.72
CA MET A 123 1.08 -5.89 -11.64
C MET A 123 2.26 -4.94 -11.54
N VAL A 124 3.46 -5.49 -11.38
CA VAL A 124 4.74 -4.78 -11.46
C VAL A 124 5.59 -5.45 -12.51
N TYR A 125 5.93 -4.74 -13.58
CA TYR A 125 6.75 -5.28 -14.65
C TYR A 125 7.68 -4.21 -15.23
N LYS A 126 8.99 -4.36 -14.98
CA LYS A 126 10.04 -3.46 -15.50
C LYS A 126 9.74 -1.97 -15.27
N GLY A 127 9.22 -1.66 -14.09
CA GLY A 127 8.87 -0.29 -13.70
C GLY A 127 7.45 0.16 -14.06
N THR A 128 6.76 -0.54 -14.95
CA THR A 128 5.32 -0.33 -15.15
C THR A 128 4.55 -0.98 -14.01
N VAL A 129 3.64 -0.23 -13.42
CA VAL A 129 2.74 -0.71 -12.36
C VAL A 129 1.30 -0.46 -12.77
N ALA A 130 0.45 -1.46 -12.60
CA ALA A 130 -1.00 -1.32 -12.78
C ALA A 130 -1.74 -1.82 -11.55
N HIS A 131 -2.76 -1.09 -11.12
CA HIS A 131 -3.73 -1.55 -10.13
C HIS A 131 -5.03 -1.96 -10.81
N GLY A 132 -5.53 -3.11 -10.40
CA GLY A 132 -6.86 -3.59 -10.77
C GLY A 132 -7.75 -3.71 -9.55
N GLN A 133 -9.04 -3.43 -9.71
CA GLN A 133 -10.06 -3.62 -8.69
C GLN A 133 -11.32 -4.21 -9.34
N ASN A 134 -11.84 -5.31 -8.77
CA ASN A 134 -13.06 -5.96 -9.23
C ASN A 134 -13.08 -6.22 -10.75
N ASP A 135 -11.98 -6.82 -11.24
CA ASP A 135 -11.75 -7.22 -12.64
C ASP A 135 -11.57 -6.07 -13.65
N GLU A 136 -11.41 -4.82 -13.19
CA GLU A 136 -11.08 -3.66 -14.02
C GLU A 136 -9.72 -3.07 -13.66
N ASN A 137 -8.92 -2.66 -14.66
CA ASN A 137 -7.73 -1.84 -14.41
C ASN A 137 -8.19 -0.42 -14.07
N VAL A 138 -7.74 0.10 -12.94
CA VAL A 138 -8.19 1.39 -12.41
C VAL A 138 -7.12 2.47 -12.42
N LEU A 139 -5.85 2.11 -12.54
CA LEU A 139 -4.74 3.03 -12.78
C LEU A 139 -3.51 2.30 -13.32
N GLU A 140 -2.63 3.07 -13.96
CA GLU A 140 -1.30 2.64 -14.40
C GLU A 140 -0.32 3.78 -14.21
N TYR A 141 0.94 3.48 -13.88
CA TYR A 141 2.01 4.44 -13.76
C TYR A 141 3.39 3.80 -13.96
N HIS A 142 4.43 4.64 -14.06
CA HIS A 142 5.80 4.18 -14.31
C HIS A 142 6.74 4.68 -13.22
N LEU A 143 7.33 3.72 -12.49
CA LEU A 143 8.32 3.96 -11.46
C LEU A 143 9.64 4.46 -12.06
N TRP A 144 10.42 5.17 -11.26
CA TRP A 144 11.80 5.60 -11.54
C TRP A 144 11.90 6.52 -12.76
N THR A 145 10.81 7.17 -13.13
CA THR A 145 10.75 8.20 -14.17
C THR A 145 10.78 9.59 -13.56
N ARG A 146 10.92 10.61 -14.40
CA ARG A 146 10.77 11.99 -13.95
C ARG A 146 9.34 12.28 -13.46
N GLU A 147 8.36 11.76 -14.18
CA GLU A 147 6.95 11.89 -13.82
C GLU A 147 6.66 11.29 -12.44
N TRP A 148 7.30 10.16 -12.10
CA TRP A 148 7.25 9.56 -10.76
C TRP A 148 7.82 10.50 -9.70
N THR A 149 8.99 11.07 -9.93
CA THR A 149 9.62 12.04 -9.02
C THR A 149 8.75 13.28 -8.84
N ASP A 150 8.22 13.85 -9.93
CA ASP A 150 7.34 15.03 -9.90
C ASP A 150 6.03 14.74 -9.14
N LEU A 151 5.48 13.53 -9.29
CA LEU A 151 4.30 13.06 -8.57
C LEU A 151 4.55 12.99 -7.06
N LEU A 152 5.64 12.36 -6.63
CA LEU A 152 6.05 12.32 -5.22
C LEU A 152 6.21 13.73 -4.65
N GLN A 153 6.86 14.62 -5.39
CA GLN A 153 7.11 16.01 -4.97
C GLN A 153 5.82 16.81 -4.79
N SER A 154 4.74 16.44 -5.46
CA SER A 154 3.43 17.11 -5.36
C SER A 154 2.52 16.54 -4.25
N SER A 155 2.97 15.52 -3.51
CA SER A 155 2.22 14.77 -2.51
C SER A 155 2.70 15.05 -1.08
N LYS A 156 2.08 14.40 -0.09
CA LYS A 156 2.56 14.41 1.30
C LYS A 156 3.94 13.74 1.48
N PHE A 157 4.43 13.04 0.47
CA PHE A 157 5.75 12.41 0.44
C PHE A 157 6.83 13.29 -0.20
N SER A 158 6.55 14.59 -0.41
CA SER A 158 7.54 15.51 -0.97
C SER A 158 8.81 15.56 -0.13
N GLU A 159 9.92 15.89 -0.77
CA GLU A 159 11.21 16.05 -0.10
C GLU A 159 11.17 17.08 1.04
N GLN A 160 10.34 18.12 0.89
CA GLN A 160 10.15 19.14 1.91
C GLN A 160 9.42 18.61 3.15
N GLU A 161 8.37 17.80 2.97
CA GLU A 161 7.52 17.32 4.05
C GLU A 161 8.08 16.06 4.70
N ARG A 162 8.62 15.13 3.91
CA ARG A 162 9.10 13.81 4.34
C ARG A 162 10.36 13.38 3.57
N PRO A 163 11.51 13.99 3.82
CA PRO A 163 12.74 13.78 3.02
C PRO A 163 13.15 12.31 2.92
N LEU A 164 13.09 11.55 4.02
CA LEU A 164 13.44 10.12 4.00
C LEU A 164 12.46 9.30 3.14
N ALA A 165 11.15 9.51 3.31
CA ALA A 165 10.15 8.81 2.52
C ALA A 165 10.25 9.17 1.03
N PHE A 166 10.50 10.44 0.71
CA PHE A 166 10.75 10.87 -0.67
C PHE A 166 11.92 10.11 -1.29
N GLN A 167 13.06 10.08 -0.60
CA GLN A 167 14.24 9.36 -1.08
C GLN A 167 13.97 7.88 -1.30
N LEU A 168 13.34 7.22 -0.35
CA LEU A 168 13.07 5.78 -0.39
C LEU A 168 12.03 5.42 -1.46
N LEU A 169 10.93 6.15 -1.56
CA LEU A 169 9.90 5.95 -2.58
C LEU A 169 10.41 6.28 -3.98
N ASN A 170 11.23 7.31 -4.13
CA ASN A 170 11.83 7.65 -5.42
C ASN A 170 12.76 6.53 -5.93
N ASN A 171 13.37 5.77 -5.01
CA ASN A 171 14.18 4.58 -5.29
C ASN A 171 13.53 3.29 -4.75
N CYS A 172 12.19 3.17 -4.80
CA CYS A 172 11.50 1.99 -4.29
C CYS A 172 12.04 0.70 -4.92
N GLY A 173 12.13 -0.37 -4.11
CA GLY A 173 12.81 -1.61 -4.49
C GLY A 173 14.35 -1.52 -4.47
N GLY A 174 14.93 -0.36 -4.11
CA GLY A 174 16.37 -0.17 -4.03
C GLY A 174 17.12 -0.41 -5.33
N ASP A 175 18.42 -0.68 -5.25
CA ASP A 175 19.30 -0.83 -6.42
C ASP A 175 18.94 -2.06 -7.27
N ASN A 176 18.39 -3.11 -6.66
CA ASN A 176 17.99 -4.33 -7.36
C ASN A 176 16.58 -4.23 -8.00
N ARG A 177 15.83 -3.17 -7.70
CA ARG A 177 14.42 -3.00 -8.13
C ARG A 177 13.53 -4.15 -7.67
N GLU A 178 13.77 -4.65 -6.45
CA GLU A 178 13.01 -5.72 -5.81
C GLU A 178 12.69 -5.34 -4.37
N GLY A 179 11.57 -5.80 -3.84
CA GLY A 179 11.19 -5.49 -2.47
C GLY A 179 10.10 -6.40 -1.94
N PHE A 180 9.79 -6.18 -0.67
CA PHE A 180 8.78 -6.94 0.06
C PHE A 180 7.36 -6.54 -0.36
N ILE A 181 6.45 -7.50 -0.22
CA ILE A 181 5.01 -7.27 -0.22
C ILE A 181 4.54 -7.34 1.24
N GLY A 182 3.71 -6.39 1.65
CA GLY A 182 3.16 -6.34 2.99
C GLY A 182 1.69 -5.96 3.00
N PHE A 183 0.96 -6.40 4.04
CA PHE A 183 -0.40 -5.99 4.34
C PHE A 183 -0.39 -5.11 5.58
N GLN A 184 -0.99 -3.94 5.47
CA GLN A 184 -0.98 -2.94 6.52
C GLN A 184 -1.91 -3.33 7.67
N ASP A 185 -1.39 -3.28 8.90
CA ASP A 185 -2.19 -3.24 10.11
C ASP A 185 -2.47 -1.79 10.52
N HIS A 186 -3.65 -1.30 10.19
CA HIS A 186 -4.07 0.07 10.54
C HIS A 186 -4.96 0.11 11.80
N GLY A 187 -5.11 -1.02 12.50
CA GLY A 187 -5.94 -1.12 13.71
C GLY A 187 -7.42 -1.41 13.44
N ASP A 188 -7.76 -1.76 12.22
CA ASP A 188 -9.12 -2.11 11.79
C ASP A 188 -9.25 -3.58 11.40
N ASP A 189 -10.47 -4.11 11.47
CA ASP A 189 -10.73 -5.46 10.97
C ASP A 189 -10.65 -5.50 9.45
N VAL A 190 -9.70 -6.28 8.94
CA VAL A 190 -9.53 -6.55 7.51
C VAL A 190 -9.25 -8.02 7.27
N TRP A 191 -9.75 -8.56 6.18
CA TRP A 191 -9.59 -9.96 5.79
C TRP A 191 -8.99 -10.05 4.40
N TYR A 192 -8.04 -10.98 4.22
CA TYR A 192 -7.39 -11.31 2.96
C TYR A 192 -7.52 -12.80 2.67
N ARG A 193 -7.81 -13.17 1.44
CA ARG A 193 -7.86 -14.56 1.00
C ARG A 193 -7.48 -14.71 -0.48
N ASN A 194 -7.33 -15.95 -0.93
CA ASN A 194 -7.01 -16.29 -2.32
C ASN A 194 -5.76 -15.58 -2.86
N ILE A 195 -4.78 -15.37 -1.97
CA ILE A 195 -3.55 -14.65 -2.29
C ILE A 195 -2.71 -15.50 -3.25
N ARG A 196 -2.41 -14.93 -4.41
CA ARG A 196 -1.61 -15.58 -5.46
C ARG A 196 -0.59 -14.60 -6.01
N ILE A 197 0.63 -15.06 -6.17
CA ILE A 197 1.72 -14.29 -6.77
C ILE A 197 2.25 -15.07 -7.96
N LYS A 198 2.25 -14.44 -9.12
CA LYS A 198 2.89 -14.93 -10.34
C LYS A 198 4.13 -14.11 -10.61
N ILE A 199 5.28 -14.78 -10.70
CA ILE A 199 6.53 -14.14 -11.14
C ILE A 199 6.46 -13.88 -12.63
N LEU A 200 6.88 -12.70 -13.05
CA LEU A 200 6.97 -12.27 -14.45
C LEU A 200 8.45 -12.19 -14.85
N ASP A 201 8.79 -12.71 -16.01
CA ASP A 201 10.16 -12.75 -16.55
C ASP A 201 10.54 -11.47 -17.32
#